data_88872d37cbe6df472f9002ad6a60d48d
#
_entry.id   88872d37cbe6df472f9002ad6a60d48d
#
_cell.length_a   1.000
_cell.length_b   1.000
_cell.length_c   1.000
_cell.angle_alpha   90.00
_cell.angle_beta   90.00
_cell.angle_gamma   90.00
#
_symmetry.space_group_name_H-M   'P 1'
#
loop_
_entity.id
_entity.type
_entity.pdbx_description
1 polymer ?
#
loop_
_entity_poly.entity_id
_entity_poly.type
_entity_poly.pdbx_seq_one_letter_code
_entity_poly.pdbx_strand_id
1 'polypeptide(L)'
;MGKKCYKGTLDICGVEFRVVRESNLEDEKGCRLVGQIDSSGCVIKIADNLPLIRETEVLWHEVLHEISDIGDLRLTERQTLVLARLIFSVLKANKRLREV
;
A
#
# COMPACT_ATOMS: atom_id res chain seq x y z
N MET A 1 18.41 -12.25 5.13
CA MET A 1 18.06 -11.86 5.20
C MET A 1 16.99 -11.37 4.99
N GLY A 2 16.62 -10.86 4.80
CA GLY A 2 15.48 -10.22 4.75
C GLY A 2 14.40 -10.87 4.13
N LYS A 3 13.23 -10.42 4.36
CA LYS A 3 12.15 -10.93 3.71
C LYS A 3 12.12 -10.43 2.35
N LYS A 4 11.52 -11.12 1.46
CA LYS A 4 11.37 -10.69 0.20
C LYS A 4 10.19 -9.91 0.12
N CYS A 5 10.12 -8.86 -0.55
CA CYS A 5 8.93 -8.08 -0.73
C CYS A 5 9.02 -7.45 -2.09
N TYR A 6 8.26 -6.40 -2.28
CA TYR A 6 8.31 -5.71 -3.53
C TYR A 6 9.68 -5.11 -3.71
N LYS A 7 10.18 -5.19 -4.91
CA LYS A 7 11.47 -4.80 -5.14
C LYS A 7 11.56 -3.42 -5.36
N GLY A 8 11.28 -2.69 -4.53
CA GLY A 8 11.62 -1.32 -4.51
C GLY A 8 10.66 -0.33 -5.10
N THR A 9 9.99 -0.57 -6.17
CA THR A 9 9.19 0.50 -6.78
C THR A 9 7.83 0.05 -7.26
N LEU A 10 6.89 1.00 -7.26
CA LEU A 10 5.58 0.83 -7.85
C LEU A 10 5.27 2.09 -8.62
N ASP A 11 4.66 1.94 -9.78
CA ASP A 11 4.18 3.08 -10.54
C ASP A 11 2.71 3.29 -10.18
N ILE A 12 2.39 4.49 -9.67
CA ILE A 12 1.01 4.82 -9.36
C ILE A 12 0.63 6.00 -10.25
N CYS A 13 -0.18 5.71 -11.26
CA CYS A 13 -0.65 6.72 -12.19
C CYS A 13 0.48 7.53 -12.82
N GLY A 14 1.55 6.85 -13.17
CA GLY A 14 2.68 7.49 -13.85
C GLY A 14 3.76 8.05 -12.92
N VAL A 15 3.58 7.91 -11.61
CA VAL A 15 4.58 8.39 -10.66
C VAL A 15 5.20 7.20 -9.94
N GLU A 16 6.50 7.13 -9.92
CA GLU A 16 7.22 6.03 -9.31
C GLU A 16 7.38 6.26 -7.81
N PHE A 17 6.93 5.30 -7.02
CA PHE A 17 7.07 5.32 -5.57
C PHE A 17 8.03 4.22 -5.15
N ARG A 18 8.88 4.50 -4.17
CA ARG A 18 9.71 3.48 -3.56
C ARG A 18 8.91 2.80 -2.46
N VAL A 19 9.04 1.49 -2.38
CA VAL A 19 8.39 0.71 -1.31
C VAL A 19 9.48 0.21 -0.39
N VAL A 20 9.41 0.59 0.88
CA VAL A 20 10.42 0.18 1.85
C VAL A 20 9.76 -0.43 3.06
N ARG A 21 10.48 -1.31 3.72
CA ARG A 21 10.03 -1.89 4.99
C ARG A 21 10.72 -1.19 6.12
N GLU A 22 9.98 -0.98 7.18
CA GLU A 22 10.52 -0.24 8.32
C GLU A 22 10.08 -0.88 9.62
N SER A 23 11.03 -1.11 10.52
CA SER A 23 10.68 -1.62 11.84
C SER A 23 10.16 -0.47 12.69
N ASN A 24 9.23 -0.79 13.55
CA ASN A 24 8.65 0.18 14.49
C ASN A 24 8.05 1.39 13.79
N LEU A 25 7.33 1.13 12.70
CA LEU A 25 6.68 2.21 11.98
C LEU A 25 5.62 2.87 12.86
N GLU A 26 5.70 4.18 13.01
CA GLU A 26 4.79 4.93 13.88
C GLU A 26 4.44 6.26 13.24
N ASP A 27 3.28 6.81 13.65
CA ASP A 27 2.91 8.12 13.18
C ASP A 27 3.56 9.18 14.11
N GLU A 28 3.23 10.44 13.89
CA GLU A 28 3.81 11.54 14.67
C GLU A 28 3.49 11.47 16.14
N LYS A 29 2.44 10.79 16.49
CA LYS A 29 2.02 10.68 17.88
C LYS A 29 2.52 9.42 18.54
N GLY A 30 3.32 8.64 17.84
CA GLY A 30 3.85 7.39 18.37
C GLY A 30 2.91 6.20 18.24
N CYS A 31 1.81 6.34 17.52
CA CYS A 31 0.89 5.22 17.31
C CYS A 31 1.45 4.31 16.23
N ARG A 32 1.40 3.00 16.49
CA ARG A 32 1.93 2.04 15.58
C ARG A 32 1.14 1.99 14.29
N LEU A 33 1.83 1.93 13.19
CA LEU A 33 1.22 1.85 11.87
C LEU A 33 1.68 0.57 11.17
N VAL A 34 0.84 0.06 10.27
CA VAL A 34 1.24 -1.05 9.41
C VAL A 34 1.68 -0.54 8.05
N GLY A 35 1.26 0.64 7.66
CA GLY A 35 1.67 1.25 6.40
C GLY A 35 1.52 2.75 6.43
N GLN A 36 2.22 3.41 5.52
CA GLN A 36 2.17 4.87 5.44
C GLN A 36 2.65 5.27 4.05
N ILE A 37 2.03 6.29 3.48
CA ILE A 37 2.48 6.80 2.20
C ILE A 37 2.84 8.28 2.34
N ASP A 38 3.98 8.65 1.76
CA ASP A 38 4.44 10.01 1.72
C ASP A 38 4.42 10.43 0.26
N SER A 39 3.39 11.17 -0.14
CA SER A 39 3.23 11.57 -1.54
C SER A 39 4.32 12.51 -2.00
N SER A 40 4.77 13.42 -1.15
CA SER A 40 5.78 14.38 -1.56
C SER A 40 7.14 13.73 -1.75
N GLY A 41 7.45 12.73 -0.95
CA GLY A 41 8.71 11.99 -1.09
C GLY A 41 8.62 10.78 -1.99
N CYS A 42 7.42 10.44 -2.44
CA CYS A 42 7.16 9.28 -3.28
C CYS A 42 7.68 7.99 -2.64
N VAL A 43 7.28 7.78 -1.40
CA VAL A 43 7.71 6.60 -0.63
C VAL A 43 6.50 5.95 0.04
N ILE A 44 6.43 4.63 -0.02
CA ILE A 44 5.46 3.87 0.74
C ILE A 44 6.24 3.05 1.74
N LYS A 45 5.90 3.19 3.02
CA LYS A 45 6.54 2.43 4.08
C LYS A 45 5.59 1.35 4.56
N ILE A 46 6.10 0.16 4.78
CA ILE A 46 5.32 -0.98 5.26
C ILE A 46 6.02 -1.57 6.46
N ALA A 47 5.27 -1.88 7.49
CA ALA A 47 5.84 -2.51 8.68
C ALA A 47 6.51 -3.81 8.28
N ASP A 48 7.67 -4.09 8.85
CA ASP A 48 8.51 -5.21 8.41
C ASP A 48 8.16 -6.54 9.04
N ASN A 49 7.15 -6.59 9.89
CA ASN A 49 6.80 -7.82 10.59
C ASN A 49 5.47 -8.43 10.15
N LEU A 50 5.03 -8.13 8.95
CA LEU A 50 3.74 -8.62 8.47
C LEU A 50 3.89 -9.86 7.61
N PRO A 51 2.92 -10.78 7.67
CA PRO A 51 2.88 -11.88 6.71
C PRO A 51 2.67 -11.34 5.30
N LEU A 52 3.10 -12.08 4.30
CA LEU A 52 3.06 -11.61 2.93
C LEU A 52 1.67 -11.18 2.46
N ILE A 53 0.65 -11.97 2.79
CA ILE A 53 -0.71 -11.60 2.38
C ILE A 53 -1.13 -10.29 3.01
N ARG A 54 -0.82 -10.13 4.29
CA ARG A 54 -1.18 -8.90 4.99
C ARG A 54 -0.41 -7.72 4.42
N GLU A 55 0.84 -7.94 4.07
CA GLU A 55 1.66 -6.91 3.48
C GLU A 55 1.07 -6.40 2.16
N THR A 56 0.57 -7.32 1.34
CA THR A 56 -0.04 -6.96 0.08
C THR A 56 -1.31 -6.15 0.28
N GLU A 57 -2.12 -6.53 1.27
CA GLU A 57 -3.32 -5.75 1.60
C GLU A 57 -2.96 -4.34 2.03
N VAL A 58 -1.94 -4.21 2.87
CA VAL A 58 -1.51 -2.90 3.34
C VAL A 58 -0.99 -2.07 2.18
N LEU A 59 -0.26 -2.69 1.26
CA LEU A 59 0.24 -1.98 0.10
C LEU A 59 -0.90 -1.44 -0.74
N TRP A 60 -1.94 -2.25 -0.99
CA TRP A 60 -3.11 -1.79 -1.72
C TRP A 60 -3.81 -0.64 -1.01
N HIS A 61 -3.84 -0.70 0.32
CA HIS A 61 -4.45 0.36 1.12
C HIS A 61 -3.74 1.70 0.86
N GLU A 62 -2.41 1.68 0.87
CA GLU A 62 -1.64 2.91 0.64
C GLU A 62 -1.75 3.39 -0.81
N VAL A 63 -1.77 2.46 -1.75
CA VAL A 63 -1.96 2.81 -3.16
C VAL A 63 -3.33 3.50 -3.34
N LEU A 64 -4.37 3.00 -2.68
CA LEU A 64 -5.69 3.60 -2.80
C LEU A 64 -5.76 4.98 -2.18
N HIS A 65 -4.99 5.25 -1.11
CA HIS A 65 -4.91 6.60 -0.59
C HIS A 65 -4.38 7.55 -1.67
N GLU A 66 -3.35 7.12 -2.38
CA GLU A 66 -2.77 7.95 -3.43
C GLU A 66 -3.74 8.14 -4.60
N ILE A 67 -4.42 7.07 -5.00
CA ILE A 67 -5.41 7.14 -6.06
C ILE A 67 -6.54 8.10 -5.67
N SER A 68 -6.97 8.03 -4.43
CA SER A 68 -8.03 8.90 -3.93
C SER A 68 -7.60 10.37 -4.02
N ASP A 69 -6.34 10.65 -3.67
CA ASP A 69 -5.82 12.00 -3.74
C ASP A 69 -5.72 12.47 -5.19
N ILE A 70 -5.18 11.65 -6.06
CA ILE A 70 -5.01 12.01 -7.47
C ILE A 70 -6.37 12.28 -8.11
N GLY A 71 -7.35 11.45 -7.81
CA GLY A 71 -8.67 11.55 -8.40
C GLY A 71 -9.63 12.47 -7.65
N ASP A 72 -9.17 13.05 -6.54
CA ASP A 72 -10.01 13.89 -5.67
C ASP A 72 -11.29 13.14 -5.28
N LEU A 73 -11.13 11.86 -4.94
CA LEU A 73 -12.28 11.02 -4.61
C LEU A 73 -12.73 11.16 -3.18
N ARG A 74 -11.82 11.58 -2.31
CA ARG A 74 -12.11 11.81 -0.89
C ARG A 74 -12.64 10.55 -0.20
N LEU A 75 -12.00 9.43 -0.46
CA LEU A 75 -12.39 8.19 0.18
C LEU A 75 -12.12 8.29 1.67
N THR A 76 -13.05 7.77 2.47
CA THR A 76 -12.82 7.69 3.91
C THR A 76 -11.86 6.56 4.20
N GLU A 77 -11.32 6.52 5.41
CA GLU A 77 -10.44 5.44 5.81
C GLU A 77 -11.14 4.10 5.71
N ARG A 78 -12.42 4.05 6.10
CA ARG A 78 -13.18 2.80 6.00
C ARG A 78 -13.37 2.37 4.55
N GLN A 79 -13.69 3.31 3.67
CA GLN A 79 -13.86 2.99 2.26
C GLN A 79 -12.55 2.49 1.67
N THR A 80 -11.45 3.13 2.01
CA THR A 80 -10.13 2.72 1.53
C THR A 80 -9.81 1.31 1.99
N LEU A 81 -10.07 1.01 3.25
CA LEU A 81 -9.79 -0.31 3.80
C LEU A 81 -10.59 -1.39 3.09
N VAL A 82 -11.90 -1.16 2.92
CA VAL A 82 -12.76 -2.14 2.29
C VAL A 82 -12.39 -2.33 0.82
N LEU A 83 -12.16 -1.23 0.10
CA LEU A 83 -11.78 -1.32 -1.30
C LEU A 83 -10.46 -2.06 -1.50
N ALA A 84 -9.48 -1.80 -0.64
CA ALA A 84 -8.20 -2.47 -0.76
C ALA A 84 -8.36 -3.98 -0.63
N ARG A 85 -9.15 -4.43 0.33
CA ARG A 85 -9.37 -5.86 0.53
C ARG A 85 -10.11 -6.49 -0.64
N LEU A 86 -11.13 -5.80 -1.13
CA LEU A 86 -11.93 -6.35 -2.22
C LEU A 86 -11.16 -6.38 -3.53
N ILE A 87 -10.40 -5.34 -3.84
CA ILE A 87 -9.59 -5.30 -5.04
C ILE A 87 -8.54 -6.39 -4.99
N PHE A 88 -7.86 -6.54 -3.87
CA PHE A 88 -6.86 -7.59 -3.73
C PHE A 88 -7.49 -8.96 -3.93
N SER A 89 -8.67 -9.19 -3.35
CA SER A 89 -9.37 -10.45 -3.48
C SER A 89 -9.71 -10.76 -4.93
N VAL A 90 -10.21 -9.75 -5.65
CA VAL A 90 -10.57 -9.93 -7.06
C VAL A 90 -9.35 -10.24 -7.91
N LEU A 91 -8.27 -9.49 -7.70
CA LEU A 91 -7.05 -9.71 -8.49
C LEU A 91 -6.43 -11.06 -8.18
N LYS A 92 -6.46 -11.46 -6.92
CA LYS A 92 -5.89 -12.74 -6.54
C LYS A 92 -6.64 -13.89 -7.19
N ALA A 93 -7.95 -13.75 -7.33
CA ALA A 93 -8.79 -14.81 -7.89
C ALA A 93 -8.81 -14.82 -9.41
N ASN A 94 -8.41 -13.73 -10.06
CA ASN A 94 -8.57 -13.61 -11.50
C ASN A 94 -7.27 -13.23 -12.18
N LYS A 95 -6.57 -14.24 -12.64
CA LYS A 95 -5.27 -14.05 -13.27
C LYS A 95 -5.30 -13.06 -14.42
N ARG A 96 -6.36 -13.09 -15.22
CA ARG A 96 -6.44 -12.19 -16.37
C ARG A 96 -6.37 -10.73 -15.97
N LEU A 97 -6.97 -10.38 -14.85
CA LEU A 97 -6.94 -8.98 -14.41
C LEU A 97 -5.56 -8.57 -13.92
N ARG A 98 -4.79 -9.53 -13.43
CA ARG A 98 -3.44 -9.22 -12.98
C ARG A 98 -2.46 -9.03 -14.11
N GLU A 99 -2.77 -9.57 -15.28
CA GLU A 99 -1.84 -9.58 -16.39
C GLU A 99 -2.14 -8.57 -17.49
N VAL A 100 -3.07 -7.70 -17.23
CA VAL A 100 -3.46 -6.72 -18.26
C VAL A 100 -2.44 -5.61 -18.40
#